data_d2611c95cfa2062fd465a881594df54c
#
_entry.id   d2611c95cfa2062fd465a881594df54c
#
_cell.length_a   1.000
_cell.length_b   1.000
_cell.length_c   1.000
_cell.angle_alpha   90.00
_cell.angle_beta   90.00
_cell.angle_gamma   90.00
#
_symmetry.space_group_name_H-M   'P 1'
#
loop_
_entity.id
_entity.type
_entity.pdbx_description
1 polymer ?
#
loop_
_entity_poly.entity_id
_entity_poly.type
_entity_poly.pdbx_seq_one_letter_code
_entity_poly.pdbx_strand_id
1 'polypeptide(L)'
;MKTGKKLLVVVDMQNDFIYGRLGSKEAQEIVPAVREKIRHWDGDIMFTMDSHTLPLKDTFENHAIRPHCIEGTEGWKLVYDIKEIYDEHPGQSIKVKEKYNRFGITRGSTTRYIDYDYIEFVGTCTDICVISNALIARSENPHAEIHIDANCCAGTSPEMHEEALNVMSSCLIYVDR
;
A
#
# COMPACT_ATOMS: atom_id res chain seq x y z
N MET A 1 12.12 14.41 -20.01
CA MET A 1 13.33 14.37 -19.16
C MET A 1 12.94 13.73 -17.84
N LYS A 2 13.74 12.80 -17.31
CA LYS A 2 13.52 12.25 -15.97
C LYS A 2 13.64 13.39 -14.94
N THR A 3 12.70 13.47 -14.01
CA THR A 3 12.64 14.54 -12.97
C THR A 3 13.46 14.18 -11.74
N GLY A 4 13.86 12.93 -11.62
CA GLY A 4 14.50 12.34 -10.44
C GLY A 4 13.55 12.15 -9.25
N LYS A 5 12.24 12.36 -9.42
CA LYS A 5 11.27 12.23 -8.33
C LYS A 5 11.01 10.78 -7.98
N LYS A 6 11.04 10.51 -6.68
CA LYS A 6 10.75 9.19 -6.09
C LYS A 6 9.48 9.22 -5.26
N LEU A 7 8.72 8.13 -5.30
CA LEU A 7 7.53 7.92 -4.48
C LEU A 7 7.61 6.58 -3.77
N LEU A 8 7.44 6.59 -2.46
CA LEU A 8 7.12 5.40 -1.68
C LEU A 8 5.61 5.32 -1.47
N VAL A 9 5.01 4.20 -1.82
CA VAL A 9 3.60 3.91 -1.58
C VAL A 9 3.49 2.91 -0.44
N VAL A 10 3.02 3.37 0.71
CA VAL A 10 2.79 2.55 1.90
C VAL A 10 1.33 2.10 1.87
N VAL A 11 1.11 0.84 1.50
CA VAL A 11 -0.20 0.29 1.20
C VAL A 11 -0.84 -0.29 2.46
N ASP A 12 -1.94 0.31 2.88
CA ASP A 12 -2.92 -0.20 3.85
C ASP A 12 -2.34 -0.77 5.15
N MET A 13 -1.35 -0.10 5.73
CA MET A 13 -0.76 -0.47 7.01
C MET A 13 -1.71 -0.14 8.18
N GLN A 14 -2.94 -0.70 8.11
CA GLN A 14 -4.05 -0.46 9.03
C GLN A 14 -4.21 -1.61 10.04
N ASN A 15 -4.79 -1.30 11.21
CA ASN A 15 -4.93 -2.27 12.28
C ASN A 15 -5.69 -3.53 11.86
N ASP A 16 -6.75 -3.42 11.04
CA ASP A 16 -7.52 -4.60 10.61
C ASP A 16 -6.70 -5.57 9.75
N PHE A 17 -5.70 -5.09 8.99
CA PHE A 17 -4.83 -5.92 8.16
C PHE A 17 -3.58 -6.42 8.89
N ILE A 18 -3.22 -5.82 10.02
CA ILE A 18 -2.00 -6.19 10.75
C ILE A 18 -2.33 -7.00 12.00
N TYR A 19 -3.16 -6.46 12.90
CA TYR A 19 -3.49 -7.07 14.20
C TYR A 19 -4.95 -7.50 14.34
N GLY A 20 -5.80 -7.04 13.42
CA GLY A 20 -7.24 -7.18 13.48
C GLY A 20 -7.78 -8.37 12.72
N ARG A 21 -8.98 -8.19 12.15
CA ARG A 21 -9.80 -9.26 11.58
C ARG A 21 -9.20 -9.98 10.38
N LEU A 22 -8.36 -9.30 9.63
CA LEU A 22 -7.68 -9.79 8.44
C LEU A 22 -6.16 -9.86 8.64
N GLY A 23 -5.69 -9.66 9.87
CA GLY A 23 -4.28 -9.68 10.22
C GLY A 23 -3.68 -11.08 10.17
N SER A 24 -2.38 -11.13 9.90
CA SER A 24 -1.58 -12.36 9.91
C SER A 24 -0.26 -12.13 10.67
N LYS A 25 0.45 -13.22 10.95
CA LYS A 25 1.79 -13.16 11.56
C LYS A 25 2.76 -12.47 10.60
N GLU A 26 2.71 -12.80 9.33
CA GLU A 26 3.53 -12.23 8.27
C GLU A 26 3.30 -10.72 8.14
N ALA A 27 2.04 -10.26 8.21
CA ALA A 27 1.71 -8.84 8.21
C ALA A 27 2.28 -8.09 9.43
N GLN A 28 2.31 -8.73 10.59
CA GLN A 28 2.92 -8.16 11.80
C GLN A 28 4.44 -8.08 11.68
N GLU A 29 5.07 -9.09 11.08
CA GLU A 29 6.53 -9.18 10.93
C GLU A 29 7.11 -8.09 10.01
N ILE A 30 6.35 -7.57 9.05
CA ILE A 30 6.83 -6.50 8.16
C ILE A 30 6.78 -5.10 8.79
N VAL A 31 6.03 -4.87 9.88
CA VAL A 31 5.83 -3.54 10.46
C VAL A 31 7.15 -2.82 10.77
N PRO A 32 8.14 -3.44 11.44
CA PRO A 32 9.42 -2.80 11.71
C PRO A 32 10.18 -2.43 10.42
N ALA A 33 10.18 -3.31 9.43
CA ALA A 33 10.88 -3.09 8.16
C ALA A 33 10.24 -1.92 7.38
N VAL A 34 8.91 -1.87 7.30
CA VAL A 34 8.17 -0.77 6.68
C VAL A 34 8.45 0.55 7.42
N ARG A 35 8.47 0.54 8.75
CA ARG A 35 8.81 1.71 9.56
C ARG A 35 10.20 2.25 9.23
N GLU A 36 11.21 1.39 9.17
CA GLU A 36 12.58 1.77 8.83
C GLU A 36 12.71 2.26 7.37
N LYS A 37 11.99 1.65 6.43
CA LYS A 37 11.90 2.10 5.05
C LYS A 37 11.38 3.54 4.97
N ILE A 38 10.27 3.84 5.65
CA ILE A 38 9.69 5.19 5.70
C ILE A 38 10.69 6.20 6.26
N ARG A 39 11.36 5.84 7.38
CA ARG A 39 12.31 6.73 8.07
C ARG A 39 13.48 7.15 7.20
N HIS A 40 13.97 6.25 6.35
CA HIS A 40 15.15 6.47 5.52
C HIS A 40 14.81 6.84 4.07
N TRP A 41 13.52 7.01 3.75
CA TRP A 41 13.09 7.33 2.40
C TRP A 41 13.46 8.77 2.00
N ASP A 42 14.12 8.89 0.85
CA ASP A 42 14.47 10.18 0.24
C ASP A 42 13.55 10.45 -0.97
N GLY A 43 12.40 11.04 -0.69
CA GLY A 43 11.37 11.32 -1.70
C GLY A 43 9.99 11.58 -1.11
N ASP A 44 9.00 11.62 -1.99
CA ASP A 44 7.60 11.73 -1.59
C ASP A 44 7.09 10.40 -1.01
N ILE A 45 6.20 10.45 -0.02
CA ILE A 45 5.56 9.26 0.57
C ILE A 45 4.05 9.40 0.44
N MET A 46 3.40 8.36 -0.03
CA MET A 46 1.95 8.23 -0.08
C MET A 46 1.49 7.07 0.80
N PHE A 47 0.54 7.33 1.69
CA PHE A 47 -0.15 6.29 2.43
C PHE A 47 -1.50 6.01 1.79
N THR A 48 -1.81 4.75 1.55
CA THR A 48 -3.16 4.35 1.18
C THR A 48 -3.92 3.82 2.39
N MET A 49 -5.22 3.94 2.36
CA MET A 49 -6.10 3.40 3.38
C MET A 49 -7.36 2.85 2.73
N ASP A 50 -7.58 1.57 2.88
CA ASP A 50 -8.89 1.02 2.61
C ASP A 50 -9.92 1.64 3.56
N SER A 51 -11.10 1.98 3.05
CA SER A 51 -12.08 2.74 3.83
C SER A 51 -13.50 2.39 3.44
N HIS A 52 -14.20 1.76 4.35
CA HIS A 52 -15.61 1.41 4.21
C HIS A 52 -16.48 2.29 5.13
N THR A 53 -17.67 2.64 4.67
CA THR A 53 -18.64 3.42 5.46
C THR A 53 -19.84 2.56 5.87
N LEU A 54 -20.48 2.89 7.01
CA LEU A 54 -21.74 2.26 7.39
C LEU A 54 -22.94 3.09 6.89
N PRO A 55 -24.03 2.44 6.43
CA PRO A 55 -24.15 1.01 6.14
C PRO A 55 -23.20 0.58 5.03
N LEU A 56 -22.72 -0.68 5.09
CA LEU A 56 -21.83 -1.21 4.05
C LEU A 56 -22.51 -1.15 2.69
N LYS A 57 -21.75 -0.73 1.67
CA LYS A 57 -22.23 -0.72 0.30
C LYS A 57 -22.46 -2.16 -0.20
N ASP A 58 -23.42 -2.33 -1.08
CA ASP A 58 -23.67 -3.60 -1.76
C ASP A 58 -22.61 -3.83 -2.85
N THR A 59 -21.50 -4.45 -2.47
CA THR A 59 -20.37 -4.77 -3.36
C THR A 59 -19.96 -6.23 -3.19
N PHE A 60 -19.35 -6.82 -4.22
CA PHE A 60 -18.80 -8.17 -4.13
C PHE A 60 -17.79 -8.32 -2.98
N GLU A 61 -16.98 -7.32 -2.73
CA GLU A 61 -16.01 -7.29 -1.65
C GLU A 61 -16.70 -7.44 -0.28
N ASN A 62 -17.73 -6.64 0.00
CA ASN A 62 -18.47 -6.70 1.26
C ASN A 62 -19.30 -7.98 1.43
N HIS A 63 -19.56 -8.72 0.35
CA HIS A 63 -20.15 -10.06 0.40
C HIS A 63 -19.12 -11.15 0.66
N ALA A 64 -17.92 -11.02 0.10
CA ALA A 64 -16.88 -12.03 0.15
C ALA A 64 -15.96 -11.90 1.36
N ILE A 65 -15.67 -10.68 1.81
CA ILE A 65 -14.74 -10.38 2.88
C ILE A 65 -15.52 -9.87 4.10
N ARG A 66 -15.09 -10.28 5.29
CA ARG A 66 -15.69 -9.80 6.55
C ARG A 66 -15.58 -8.27 6.64
N PRO A 67 -16.56 -7.59 7.27
CA PRO A 67 -16.49 -6.15 7.48
C PRO A 67 -15.16 -5.74 8.12
N HIS A 68 -14.43 -4.85 7.48
CA HIS A 68 -13.10 -4.39 7.88
C HIS A 68 -12.91 -2.92 7.49
N CYS A 69 -11.91 -2.28 8.02
CA CYS A 69 -11.51 -0.90 7.73
C CYS A 69 -12.69 0.09 7.70
N ILE A 70 -13.64 -0.08 8.62
CA ILE A 70 -14.79 0.81 8.74
C ILE A 70 -14.31 2.16 9.27
N GLU A 71 -14.57 3.22 8.51
CA GLU A 71 -14.08 4.57 8.79
C GLU A 71 -14.44 5.02 10.21
N GLY A 72 -13.45 5.54 10.94
CA GLY A 72 -13.58 5.99 12.31
C GLY A 72 -13.38 4.91 13.39
N THR A 73 -13.29 3.62 13.01
CA THR A 73 -12.99 2.53 13.97
C THR A 73 -11.49 2.38 14.22
N GLU A 74 -11.13 1.65 15.28
CA GLU A 74 -9.72 1.31 15.54
C GLU A 74 -9.12 0.46 14.42
N GLY A 75 -9.88 -0.46 13.83
CA GLY A 75 -9.45 -1.30 12.71
C GLY A 75 -9.05 -0.51 11.47
N TRP A 76 -9.70 0.62 11.23
CA TRP A 76 -9.42 1.51 10.11
C TRP A 76 -8.13 2.32 10.27
N LYS A 77 -7.70 2.62 11.51
CA LYS A 77 -6.52 3.46 11.74
C LYS A 77 -5.24 2.77 11.29
N LEU A 78 -4.25 3.57 10.90
CA LEU A 78 -2.88 3.07 10.72
C LEU A 78 -2.38 2.45 12.03
N VAL A 79 -1.58 1.39 11.93
CA VAL A 79 -0.92 0.82 13.10
C VAL A 79 -0.03 1.86 13.78
N TYR A 80 0.12 1.73 15.11
CA TYR A 80 0.77 2.76 15.92
C TYR A 80 2.16 3.16 15.41
N ASP A 81 3.02 2.19 15.13
CA ASP A 81 4.39 2.43 14.69
C ASP A 81 4.48 3.23 13.37
N ILE A 82 3.54 3.00 12.46
CA ILE A 82 3.45 3.71 11.18
C ILE A 82 2.82 5.08 11.36
N LYS A 83 1.80 5.17 12.23
CA LYS A 83 1.16 6.44 12.56
C LYS A 83 2.13 7.41 13.26
N GLU A 84 2.94 6.92 14.19
CA GLU A 84 3.96 7.71 14.88
C GLU A 84 4.90 8.38 13.87
N ILE A 85 5.47 7.60 12.94
CA ILE A 85 6.35 8.13 11.90
C ILE A 85 5.63 9.11 10.96
N TYR A 86 4.36 8.83 10.64
CA TYR A 86 3.51 9.74 9.88
C TYR A 86 3.36 11.10 10.58
N ASP A 87 3.17 11.10 11.89
CA ASP A 87 2.96 12.31 12.70
C ASP A 87 4.29 13.09 12.95
N GLU A 88 5.43 12.38 13.03
CA GLU A 88 6.76 12.97 13.27
C GLU A 88 7.34 13.71 12.06
N HIS A 89 6.83 13.49 10.85
CA HIS A 89 7.36 14.06 9.62
C HIS A 89 6.39 15.08 8.94
N PRO A 90 5.90 16.11 9.64
CA PRO A 90 4.91 17.05 9.07
C PRO A 90 5.47 17.94 7.96
N GLY A 91 6.76 17.85 7.64
CA GLY A 91 7.43 18.66 6.61
C GLY A 91 8.06 17.87 5.47
N GLN A 92 8.18 16.56 5.58
CA GLN A 92 8.49 15.71 4.43
C GLN A 92 7.19 15.47 3.66
N SER A 93 7.28 15.35 2.36
CA SER A 93 6.13 15.25 1.45
C SER A 93 5.30 13.97 1.66
N ILE A 94 4.74 13.83 2.86
CA ILE A 94 3.64 12.90 3.11
C ILE A 94 2.45 13.50 2.39
N LYS A 95 2.38 13.23 1.09
CA LYS A 95 1.52 14.04 0.25
C LYS A 95 0.08 13.64 0.35
N VAL A 96 -0.25 12.39 0.66
CA VAL A 96 -1.65 12.05 0.66
C VAL A 96 -1.93 10.75 1.41
N LYS A 97 -2.90 10.80 2.25
CA LYS A 97 -3.63 9.68 2.80
C LYS A 97 -4.81 9.41 1.88
N GLU A 98 -4.58 8.65 0.81
CA GLU A 98 -5.65 8.29 -0.11
C GLU A 98 -6.57 7.25 0.55
N LYS A 99 -7.86 7.59 0.60
CA LYS A 99 -8.90 6.69 1.07
C LYS A 99 -9.62 6.08 -0.12
N TYR A 100 -9.79 4.77 -0.13
CA TYR A 100 -10.54 4.06 -1.16
C TYR A 100 -11.31 2.88 -0.57
N ASN A 101 -12.28 2.39 -1.31
CA ASN A 101 -13.05 1.19 -0.99
C ASN A 101 -13.02 0.21 -2.16
N ARG A 102 -11.82 -0.10 -2.63
CA ARG A 102 -11.49 -0.96 -3.77
C ARG A 102 -10.02 -1.32 -3.71
N PHE A 103 -9.58 -2.30 -4.47
CA PHE A 103 -8.22 -2.85 -4.35
C PHE A 103 -7.09 -1.95 -4.88
N GLY A 104 -7.39 -0.79 -5.43
CA GLY A 104 -6.36 0.13 -5.90
C GLY A 104 -6.88 1.55 -6.11
N ILE A 105 -5.95 2.49 -6.13
CA ILE A 105 -6.21 3.89 -6.40
C ILE A 105 -6.47 4.06 -7.89
N THR A 106 -7.60 4.67 -8.25
CA THR A 106 -8.01 4.89 -9.64
C THR A 106 -7.95 6.37 -10.01
N ARG A 107 -8.26 6.69 -11.29
CA ARG A 107 -8.40 8.05 -11.78
C ARG A 107 -9.23 8.92 -10.83
N GLY A 108 -8.66 10.08 -10.46
CA GLY A 108 -9.26 11.01 -9.50
C GLY A 108 -8.51 11.08 -8.17
N SER A 109 -7.49 10.26 -7.98
CA SER A 109 -6.51 10.44 -6.91
C SER A 109 -5.81 11.80 -7.04
N THR A 110 -5.41 12.37 -5.91
CA THR A 110 -4.60 13.59 -5.87
C THR A 110 -3.15 13.31 -6.25
N THR A 111 -2.69 12.08 -6.07
CA THR A 111 -1.37 11.63 -6.49
C THR A 111 -1.44 10.98 -7.87
N ARG A 112 -0.56 11.41 -8.74
CA ARG A 112 -0.45 10.89 -10.11
C ARG A 112 0.86 10.14 -10.24
N TYR A 113 0.81 8.84 -10.50
CA TYR A 113 2.01 8.02 -10.71
C TYR A 113 2.87 8.53 -11.87
N ILE A 114 2.26 9.19 -12.86
CA ILE A 114 2.97 9.76 -14.03
C ILE A 114 4.00 10.85 -13.66
N ASP A 115 3.90 11.43 -12.47
CA ASP A 115 4.79 12.52 -12.04
C ASP A 115 6.11 12.02 -11.43
N TYR A 116 6.32 10.69 -11.33
CA TYR A 116 7.47 10.07 -10.69
C TYR A 116 8.27 9.20 -11.65
N ASP A 117 9.59 9.20 -11.49
CA ASP A 117 10.50 8.35 -12.26
C ASP A 117 10.82 7.02 -11.57
N TYR A 118 10.65 6.97 -10.26
CA TYR A 118 10.84 5.79 -9.41
C TYR A 118 9.66 5.68 -8.43
N ILE A 119 9.05 4.50 -8.37
CA ILE A 119 7.92 4.23 -7.48
C ILE A 119 8.19 2.89 -6.77
N GLU A 120 8.14 2.89 -5.46
CA GLU A 120 8.31 1.67 -4.66
C GLU A 120 7.07 1.43 -3.80
N PHE A 121 6.63 0.18 -3.76
CA PHE A 121 5.47 -0.25 -2.97
C PHE A 121 5.90 -1.14 -1.81
N VAL A 122 5.27 -0.90 -0.65
CA VAL A 122 5.40 -1.69 0.58
C VAL A 122 4.04 -1.81 1.25
N GLY A 123 3.82 -2.81 2.10
CA GLY A 123 2.60 -2.97 2.91
C GLY A 123 1.78 -4.21 2.59
N THR A 124 0.44 -4.11 2.74
CA THR A 124 -0.50 -5.25 2.68
C THR A 124 -1.71 -4.98 1.80
N CYS A 125 -2.38 -6.01 1.23
CA CYS A 125 -1.84 -7.36 1.03
C CYS A 125 -1.14 -7.42 -0.33
N THR A 126 -0.03 -8.15 -0.41
CA THR A 126 0.78 -8.26 -1.64
C THR A 126 -0.06 -8.69 -2.83
N ASP A 127 -0.93 -9.68 -2.62
CA ASP A 127 -1.77 -10.34 -3.61
C ASP A 127 -3.11 -9.62 -3.89
N ILE A 128 -3.41 -8.52 -3.20
CA ILE A 128 -4.64 -7.76 -3.39
C ILE A 128 -4.33 -6.28 -3.66
N CYS A 129 -4.13 -5.48 -2.61
CA CYS A 129 -4.00 -4.02 -2.73
C CYS A 129 -2.63 -3.62 -3.30
N VAL A 130 -1.54 -4.29 -2.92
CA VAL A 130 -0.19 -3.95 -3.41
C VAL A 130 -0.11 -4.20 -4.91
N ILE A 131 -0.40 -5.43 -5.37
CA ILE A 131 -0.37 -5.77 -6.80
C ILE A 131 -1.31 -4.88 -7.62
N SER A 132 -2.51 -4.60 -7.12
CA SER A 132 -3.48 -3.75 -7.81
C SER A 132 -2.94 -2.34 -8.03
N ASN A 133 -2.35 -1.71 -7.01
CA ASN A 133 -1.74 -0.39 -7.12
C ASN A 133 -0.50 -0.39 -8.02
N ALA A 134 0.34 -1.41 -7.93
CA ALA A 134 1.54 -1.54 -8.74
C ALA A 134 1.22 -1.69 -10.25
N LEU A 135 0.21 -2.49 -10.60
CA LEU A 135 -0.25 -2.65 -11.98
C LEU A 135 -0.91 -1.36 -12.52
N ILE A 136 -1.66 -0.64 -11.69
CA ILE A 136 -2.20 0.67 -12.05
C ILE A 136 -1.05 1.64 -12.32
N ALA A 137 -0.06 1.71 -11.42
CA ALA A 137 1.11 2.58 -11.61
C ALA A 137 1.88 2.24 -12.89
N ARG A 138 2.08 0.95 -13.20
CA ARG A 138 2.70 0.49 -14.45
C ARG A 138 1.89 0.93 -15.69
N SER A 139 0.58 0.85 -15.60
CA SER A 139 -0.31 1.26 -16.70
C SER A 139 -0.34 2.77 -16.91
N GLU A 140 -0.31 3.54 -15.82
CA GLU A 140 -0.34 5.02 -15.88
C GLU A 140 1.02 5.61 -16.23
N ASN A 141 2.12 4.97 -15.81
CA ASN A 141 3.47 5.45 -16.06
C ASN A 141 4.38 4.34 -16.63
N PRO A 142 4.36 4.12 -17.94
CA PRO A 142 5.19 3.11 -18.59
C PRO A 142 6.69 3.42 -18.53
N HIS A 143 7.08 4.64 -18.17
CA HIS A 143 8.48 5.10 -18.14
C HIS A 143 9.12 5.02 -16.75
N ALA A 144 8.33 4.87 -15.68
CA ALA A 144 8.85 4.76 -14.31
C ALA A 144 9.54 3.41 -14.07
N GLU A 145 10.55 3.43 -13.23
CA GLU A 145 11.03 2.24 -12.55
C GLU A 145 10.08 1.95 -11.38
N ILE A 146 9.45 0.78 -11.40
CA ILE A 146 8.49 0.38 -10.37
C ILE A 146 9.03 -0.83 -9.63
N HIS A 147 9.08 -0.72 -8.32
CA HIS A 147 9.67 -1.67 -7.41
C HIS A 147 8.66 -2.15 -6.35
N ILE A 148 8.83 -3.40 -5.93
CA ILE A 148 8.20 -3.99 -4.75
C ILE A 148 9.31 -4.46 -3.83
N ASP A 149 9.38 -3.92 -2.62
CA ASP A 149 10.23 -4.50 -1.57
C ASP A 149 9.50 -5.68 -0.93
N ALA A 150 9.87 -6.90 -1.33
CA ALA A 150 9.22 -8.11 -0.88
C ALA A 150 9.34 -8.32 0.65
N ASN A 151 10.45 -7.85 1.26
CA ASN A 151 10.65 -7.95 2.70
C ASN A 151 9.81 -6.95 3.51
N CYS A 152 9.25 -5.95 2.82
CA CYS A 152 8.33 -4.95 3.37
C CYS A 152 6.88 -5.19 2.93
N CYS A 153 6.56 -6.37 2.38
CA CYS A 153 5.21 -6.74 1.94
C CYS A 153 4.77 -8.07 2.57
N ALA A 154 3.47 -8.20 2.84
CA ALA A 154 2.87 -9.46 3.28
C ALA A 154 1.58 -9.73 2.51
N GLY A 155 1.40 -10.97 2.05
CA GLY A 155 0.19 -11.43 1.37
C GLY A 155 -0.85 -12.01 2.31
N THR A 156 -1.95 -12.49 1.74
CA THR A 156 -3.00 -13.22 2.49
C THR A 156 -2.52 -14.59 2.96
N SER A 157 -1.51 -15.15 2.29
CA SER A 157 -0.70 -16.28 2.73
C SER A 157 0.71 -16.16 2.13
N PRO A 158 1.72 -16.92 2.65
CA PRO A 158 3.05 -16.95 2.05
C PRO A 158 3.03 -17.36 0.57
N GLU A 159 2.19 -18.34 0.19
CA GLU A 159 2.05 -18.79 -1.19
C GLU A 159 1.48 -17.69 -2.09
N MET A 160 0.41 -17.01 -1.66
CA MET A 160 -0.21 -15.93 -2.41
C MET A 160 0.71 -14.71 -2.55
N HIS A 161 1.53 -14.45 -1.53
CA HIS A 161 2.58 -13.43 -1.60
C HIS A 161 3.55 -13.73 -2.75
N GLU A 162 4.10 -14.94 -2.80
CA GLU A 162 5.06 -15.34 -3.85
C GLU A 162 4.43 -15.36 -5.25
N GLU A 163 3.19 -15.84 -5.38
CA GLU A 163 2.46 -15.83 -6.65
C GLU A 163 2.26 -14.38 -7.15
N ALA A 164 1.87 -13.46 -6.28
CA ALA A 164 1.70 -12.05 -6.63
C ALA A 164 3.02 -11.40 -7.07
N LEU A 165 4.13 -11.67 -6.37
CA LEU A 165 5.46 -11.18 -6.75
C LEU A 165 5.87 -11.71 -8.14
N ASN A 166 5.59 -12.97 -8.44
CA ASN A 166 5.88 -13.56 -9.75
C ASN A 166 5.05 -12.90 -10.86
N VAL A 167 3.77 -12.61 -10.62
CA VAL A 167 2.90 -11.90 -11.57
C VAL A 167 3.43 -10.49 -11.80
N MET A 168 3.76 -9.75 -10.74
CA MET A 168 4.30 -8.39 -10.85
C MET A 168 5.62 -8.37 -11.63
N SER A 169 6.51 -9.32 -11.38
CA SER A 169 7.75 -9.46 -12.14
C SER A 169 7.50 -9.68 -13.64
N SER A 170 6.53 -10.51 -14.02
CA SER A 170 6.17 -10.71 -15.43
C SER A 170 5.51 -9.47 -16.07
N CYS A 171 4.98 -8.56 -15.26
CA CYS A 171 4.47 -7.25 -15.68
C CYS A 171 5.53 -6.14 -15.68
N LEU A 172 6.82 -6.48 -15.70
CA LEU A 172 7.95 -5.54 -15.74
C LEU A 172 8.03 -4.63 -14.49
N ILE A 173 7.70 -5.18 -13.34
CA ILE A 173 7.87 -4.56 -12.04
C ILE A 173 9.05 -5.29 -11.35
N TYR A 174 10.00 -4.52 -10.83
CA TYR A 174 11.15 -5.08 -10.12
C TYR A 174 10.71 -5.60 -8.75
N VAL A 175 11.18 -6.77 -8.39
CA VAL A 175 10.94 -7.40 -7.09
C VAL A 175 12.25 -7.50 -6.34
N ASP A 176 12.41 -6.67 -5.31
CA ASP A 176 13.58 -6.62 -4.45
C ASP A 176 13.34 -7.57 -3.25
N ARG A 177 14.30 -8.52 -3.01
CA ARG A 177 14.19 -9.58 -1.99
C ARG A 177 15.28 -9.47 -0.95
#